data_8409e6ef31ebcfffc4734ceadf869045
#
_entry.id   8409e6ef31ebcfffc4734ceadf869045
#
_cell.length_a   1.000
_cell.length_b   1.000
_cell.length_c   1.000
_cell.angle_alpha   90.00
_cell.angle_beta   90.00
_cell.angle_gamma   90.00
#
_symmetry.space_group_name_H-M   'P 1'
#
loop_
_entity.id
_entity.type
_entity.pdbx_description
1 polymer ?
#
loop_
_entity_poly.entity_id
_entity_poly.type
_entity_poly.pdbx_seq_one_letter_code
_entity_poly.pdbx_strand_id
1 'polypeptide(L)'
;MLHRFTRLFAVLAIIAGFCSCEEQKPAYEFPSDGTGKPKEPKRCFIWVEGNANFPDYGDSKENIARDLAKVADCGFTDVIVDVRPAGAGGDVLFKTDKCDQVHFMGAYINDVYTRVERSADWDYLQAFIDAGHAAGLRVYAGFNTFCGGHQSGLGNNGVLFRNAEMRQHATVMNTESGLKSIMDVWADEKFFNPVHPTVQNYVIDLLEDLAAYKDLDGIILDRGRFHSFQSDFSEYTRNEFEKYIGKSVENWPSDVLPAGHEHYVPVPKPKYFMEWVEFRAKVIHDFMTRARGTVKAINPDIDFGAYVGGWYEQYYATGPNWASPDYAASYYYPDWATKKYESYGFADQLDVQIIGAYAGYTSIYGGTEWTMQGFCRLAKEKTKGAPGLLIGGPDVGNWNFDGKATVDQEVTAVTQSVAACANECDGYFLFDLIHLKLEPRKWDAVKAGISQIN
;
A
#
# COMPACT_ATOMS: atom_id res chain seq x y z
N MET A 1 3.61 11.28 -28.53
CA MET A 1 4.44 12.08 -27.60
C MET A 1 4.05 11.66 -26.20
N LEU A 2 4.79 10.69 -25.67
CA LEU A 2 4.46 10.03 -24.40
C LEU A 2 5.23 10.69 -23.26
N HIS A 3 4.59 11.52 -22.46
CA HIS A 3 5.04 11.78 -21.09
C HIS A 3 3.92 11.30 -20.17
N ARG A 4 3.96 10.03 -19.86
CA ARG A 4 2.99 9.36 -19.00
C ARG A 4 3.62 9.06 -17.66
N PHE A 5 2.89 9.36 -16.61
CA PHE A 5 2.98 8.80 -15.26
C PHE A 5 4.32 8.19 -14.84
N THR A 6 5.37 8.95 -14.83
CA THR A 6 6.68 8.45 -14.43
C THR A 6 7.25 9.33 -13.34
N ARG A 7 6.53 9.50 -12.22
CA ARG A 7 7.14 10.18 -11.06
C ARG A 7 6.68 9.66 -9.72
N LEU A 8 6.14 8.45 -9.62
CA LEU A 8 5.81 7.94 -8.29
C LEU A 8 6.65 6.76 -7.82
N PHE A 9 7.42 6.10 -8.66
CA PHE A 9 8.42 5.11 -8.26
C PHE A 9 9.53 5.04 -9.30
N ALA A 10 10.37 6.08 -9.36
CA ALA A 10 11.64 5.95 -10.02
C ALA A 10 12.62 5.21 -9.10
N VAL A 11 12.39 3.93 -8.87
CA VAL A 11 13.47 3.01 -8.55
C VAL A 11 14.02 2.55 -9.89
N LEU A 12 15.03 3.22 -10.40
CA LEU A 12 15.79 2.75 -11.54
C LEU A 12 16.51 1.47 -11.13
N ALA A 13 15.95 0.31 -11.50
CA ALA A 13 16.71 -0.92 -11.56
C ALA A 13 17.68 -0.81 -12.75
N ILE A 14 18.95 -0.54 -12.50
CA ILE A 14 20.01 -0.83 -13.47
C ILE A 14 20.16 -2.34 -13.51
N ILE A 15 19.46 -2.97 -14.43
CA ILE A 15 19.59 -4.40 -14.71
C ILE A 15 20.80 -4.58 -15.60
N ALA A 16 21.87 -5.13 -15.04
CA ALA A 16 22.88 -5.82 -15.82
C ALA A 16 22.23 -7.08 -16.42
N GLY A 17 22.12 -7.11 -17.74
CA GLY A 17 21.46 -8.20 -18.45
C GLY A 17 22.17 -9.53 -18.25
N PHE A 18 21.46 -10.49 -17.72
CA PHE A 18 21.69 -11.91 -17.97
C PHE A 18 20.44 -12.45 -18.68
N CYS A 19 20.54 -12.57 -19.99
CA CYS A 19 19.61 -13.37 -20.77
C CYS A 19 19.86 -14.84 -20.41
N SER A 20 19.02 -15.44 -19.58
CA SER A 20 18.80 -16.88 -19.57
C SER A 20 17.39 -17.13 -20.11
N CYS A 21 17.32 -17.67 -21.32
CA CYS A 21 16.06 -18.29 -21.79
C CYS A 21 15.85 -19.55 -20.96
N GLU A 22 15.10 -19.46 -19.86
CA GLU A 22 14.50 -20.63 -19.25
C GLU A 22 13.14 -20.84 -19.88
N GLU A 23 12.92 -22.02 -20.46
CA GLU A 23 11.62 -22.46 -20.94
C GLU A 23 10.60 -22.36 -19.81
N GLN A 24 9.45 -21.72 -20.08
CA GLN A 24 8.32 -21.70 -19.15
C GLN A 24 7.93 -23.15 -18.82
N LYS A 25 8.13 -23.56 -17.57
CA LYS A 25 7.70 -24.88 -17.12
C LYS A 25 6.17 -24.93 -17.17
N PRO A 26 5.59 -26.07 -17.58
CA PRO A 26 4.15 -26.25 -17.60
C PRO A 26 3.56 -26.10 -16.20
N ALA A 27 2.27 -25.74 -16.14
CA ALA A 27 1.52 -25.52 -14.91
C ALA A 27 1.81 -26.58 -13.85
N TYR A 28 2.20 -26.12 -12.67
CA TYR A 28 2.49 -26.99 -11.54
C TYR A 28 1.21 -27.72 -11.11
N GLU A 29 1.23 -29.05 -11.13
CA GLU A 29 0.15 -29.87 -10.54
C GLU A 29 0.23 -29.77 -9.02
N PHE A 30 -0.87 -29.35 -8.41
CA PHE A 30 -0.97 -29.15 -6.97
C PHE A 30 -0.90 -30.47 -6.21
N PRO A 31 -0.08 -30.57 -5.14
CA PRO A 31 -0.26 -31.64 -4.18
C PRO A 31 -1.61 -31.45 -3.47
N SER A 32 -2.51 -32.41 -3.56
CA SER A 32 -3.62 -32.51 -2.63
C SER A 32 -3.07 -32.65 -1.22
N ASP A 33 -3.60 -31.91 -0.24
CA ASP A 33 -3.14 -31.96 1.15
C ASP A 33 -3.45 -33.30 1.85
N GLY A 34 -3.84 -34.30 1.17
CA GLY A 34 -4.04 -35.66 1.69
C GLY A 34 -5.05 -35.82 2.84
N THR A 35 -5.73 -34.74 3.28
CA THR A 35 -6.63 -34.78 4.44
C THR A 35 -8.09 -35.00 4.09
N GLY A 36 -8.45 -34.95 2.79
CA GLY A 36 -9.82 -35.20 2.33
C GLY A 36 -10.87 -34.16 2.77
N LYS A 37 -10.46 -33.04 3.41
CA LYS A 37 -11.34 -31.92 3.70
C LYS A 37 -11.47 -31.04 2.47
N PRO A 38 -12.68 -30.53 2.17
CA PRO A 38 -12.85 -29.49 1.17
C PRO A 38 -11.94 -28.32 1.55
N LYS A 39 -11.06 -27.92 0.62
CA LYS A 39 -10.23 -26.72 0.82
C LYS A 39 -11.17 -25.52 0.84
N GLU A 40 -11.10 -24.69 1.87
CA GLU A 40 -11.86 -23.45 1.88
C GLU A 40 -11.48 -22.61 0.66
N PRO A 41 -12.47 -21.98 -0.02
CA PRO A 41 -12.18 -21.11 -1.17
C PRO A 41 -11.17 -20.03 -0.80
N LYS A 42 -10.22 -19.78 -1.68
CA LYS A 42 -9.23 -18.71 -1.52
C LYS A 42 -9.92 -17.35 -1.54
N ARG A 43 -9.51 -16.48 -0.64
CA ARG A 43 -9.96 -15.08 -0.66
C ARG A 43 -9.35 -14.34 -1.86
N CYS A 44 -10.18 -13.60 -2.60
CA CYS A 44 -9.75 -12.87 -3.78
C CYS A 44 -10.17 -11.39 -3.64
N PHE A 45 -9.17 -10.52 -3.48
CA PHE A 45 -9.34 -9.09 -3.27
C PHE A 45 -9.11 -8.30 -4.55
N ILE A 46 -9.91 -7.27 -4.78
CA ILE A 46 -9.67 -6.25 -5.80
C ILE A 46 -9.67 -4.86 -5.19
N TRP A 47 -8.71 -4.02 -5.61
CA TRP A 47 -8.64 -2.62 -5.17
C TRP A 47 -9.41 -1.72 -6.12
N VAL A 48 -10.15 -0.76 -5.58
CA VAL A 48 -10.76 0.36 -6.29
C VAL A 48 -9.97 1.60 -5.95
N GLU A 49 -8.96 1.92 -6.77
CA GLU A 49 -8.13 3.11 -6.60
C GLU A 49 -8.97 4.37 -6.78
N GLY A 50 -8.82 5.32 -5.86
CA GLY A 50 -9.71 6.46 -5.76
C GLY A 50 -9.70 7.37 -6.99
N ASN A 51 -8.51 7.74 -7.48
CA ASN A 51 -8.39 8.72 -8.57
C ASN A 51 -8.88 8.17 -9.92
N ALA A 52 -8.40 6.99 -10.29
CA ALA A 52 -8.68 6.40 -11.60
C ALA A 52 -10.16 6.02 -11.77
N ASN A 53 -10.81 5.60 -10.68
CA ASN A 53 -12.20 5.17 -10.69
C ASN A 53 -13.20 6.30 -10.33
N PHE A 54 -12.71 7.47 -9.90
CA PHE A 54 -13.57 8.59 -9.48
C PHE A 54 -14.52 9.11 -10.55
N PRO A 55 -14.13 9.20 -11.84
CA PRO A 55 -15.04 9.62 -12.90
C PRO A 55 -16.30 8.77 -13.02
N ASP A 56 -16.20 7.47 -12.70
CA ASP A 56 -17.30 6.54 -12.79
C ASP A 56 -18.16 6.50 -11.53
N TYR A 57 -17.54 6.69 -10.36
CA TYR A 57 -18.19 6.38 -9.07
C TYR A 57 -18.49 7.63 -8.22
N GLY A 58 -17.83 8.75 -8.47
CA GLY A 58 -18.01 9.95 -7.66
C GLY A 58 -19.45 10.39 -7.49
N ASP A 59 -20.25 10.29 -8.55
CA ASP A 59 -21.64 10.74 -8.61
C ASP A 59 -22.65 9.66 -9.04
N SER A 60 -22.27 8.35 -9.11
CA SER A 60 -23.17 7.29 -9.58
C SER A 60 -23.12 6.01 -8.75
N LYS A 61 -24.18 5.79 -7.95
CA LYS A 61 -24.42 4.54 -7.24
C LYS A 61 -24.72 3.37 -8.20
N GLU A 62 -25.33 3.67 -9.33
CA GLU A 62 -25.68 2.68 -10.37
C GLU A 62 -24.41 2.07 -10.98
N ASN A 63 -23.39 2.90 -11.22
CA ASN A 63 -22.11 2.43 -11.73
C ASN A 63 -21.39 1.55 -10.69
N ILE A 64 -21.43 1.96 -9.41
CA ILE A 64 -20.88 1.16 -8.30
C ILE A 64 -21.54 -0.23 -8.28
N ALA A 65 -22.87 -0.28 -8.24
CA ALA A 65 -23.63 -1.55 -8.16
C ALA A 65 -23.36 -2.45 -9.38
N ARG A 66 -23.36 -1.86 -10.59
CA ARG A 66 -23.08 -2.59 -11.84
C ARG A 66 -21.70 -3.24 -11.82
N ASP A 67 -20.68 -2.47 -11.44
CA ASP A 67 -19.29 -2.93 -11.53
C ASP A 67 -18.96 -3.91 -10.40
N LEU A 68 -19.50 -3.73 -9.19
CA LEU A 68 -19.34 -4.70 -8.11
C LEU A 68 -20.05 -6.03 -8.39
N ALA A 69 -21.22 -6.02 -9.05
CA ALA A 69 -21.83 -7.27 -9.50
C ALA A 69 -20.94 -8.02 -10.50
N LYS A 70 -20.25 -7.31 -11.40
CA LYS A 70 -19.27 -7.91 -12.31
C LYS A 70 -18.03 -8.42 -11.60
N VAL A 71 -17.54 -7.70 -10.59
CA VAL A 71 -16.43 -8.14 -9.73
C VAL A 71 -16.77 -9.48 -9.06
N ALA A 72 -17.95 -9.59 -8.46
CA ALA A 72 -18.43 -10.84 -7.85
C ALA A 72 -18.56 -11.98 -8.87
N ASP A 73 -19.11 -11.70 -10.08
CA ASP A 73 -19.23 -12.69 -11.15
C ASP A 73 -17.88 -13.24 -11.63
N CYS A 74 -16.80 -12.46 -11.48
CA CYS A 74 -15.44 -12.90 -11.78
C CYS A 74 -14.81 -13.77 -10.69
N GLY A 75 -15.48 -13.96 -9.55
CA GLY A 75 -15.02 -14.79 -8.45
C GLY A 75 -14.22 -14.06 -7.38
N PHE A 76 -14.15 -12.73 -7.42
CA PHE A 76 -13.65 -11.97 -6.27
C PHE A 76 -14.59 -12.12 -5.09
N THR A 77 -14.03 -12.12 -3.89
CA THR A 77 -14.75 -12.26 -2.63
C THR A 77 -14.76 -10.98 -1.81
N ASP A 78 -13.83 -10.08 -2.14
CA ASP A 78 -13.53 -8.88 -1.35
C ASP A 78 -13.20 -7.70 -2.26
N VAL A 79 -13.69 -6.52 -1.88
CA VAL A 79 -13.33 -5.26 -2.53
C VAL A 79 -12.74 -4.29 -1.52
N ILE A 80 -11.62 -3.67 -1.87
CA ILE A 80 -11.01 -2.59 -1.10
C ILE A 80 -11.30 -1.27 -1.81
N VAL A 81 -12.04 -0.40 -1.17
CA VAL A 81 -12.43 0.91 -1.69
C VAL A 81 -11.55 1.98 -1.09
N ASP A 82 -10.82 2.70 -1.92
CA ASP A 82 -9.99 3.81 -1.45
C ASP A 82 -10.88 4.97 -1.00
N VAL A 83 -11.01 5.13 0.32
CA VAL A 83 -11.89 6.15 0.94
C VAL A 83 -11.12 7.34 1.50
N ARG A 84 -9.79 7.30 1.43
CA ARG A 84 -8.90 8.41 1.73
C ARG A 84 -7.78 8.47 0.67
N PRO A 85 -8.14 8.83 -0.57
CA PRO A 85 -7.23 8.73 -1.70
C PRO A 85 -6.04 9.69 -1.56
N ALA A 86 -4.86 9.22 -1.98
CA ALA A 86 -3.65 10.05 -1.98
C ALA A 86 -3.78 11.27 -2.89
N GLY A 87 -4.42 11.13 -4.06
CA GLY A 87 -4.68 12.24 -4.98
C GLY A 87 -5.68 13.27 -4.47
N ALA A 88 -6.49 12.93 -3.47
CA ALA A 88 -7.29 13.88 -2.72
C ALA A 88 -6.53 14.51 -1.53
N GLY A 89 -5.23 14.16 -1.37
CA GLY A 89 -4.40 14.71 -0.29
C GLY A 89 -4.82 14.27 1.10
N GLY A 90 -5.52 13.14 1.20
CA GLY A 90 -6.04 12.63 2.46
C GLY A 90 -7.37 13.27 2.88
N ASP A 91 -8.05 14.01 2.01
CA ASP A 91 -9.49 14.28 2.13
C ASP A 91 -10.25 12.96 1.95
N VAL A 92 -11.46 12.88 2.45
CA VAL A 92 -12.13 11.59 2.65
C VAL A 92 -13.42 11.43 1.84
N LEU A 93 -13.80 10.17 1.61
CA LEU A 93 -15.03 9.72 0.94
C LEU A 93 -15.94 8.93 1.89
N PHE A 94 -15.87 9.23 3.19
CA PHE A 94 -16.73 8.68 4.22
C PHE A 94 -17.16 9.79 5.19
N LYS A 95 -18.22 9.56 5.97
CA LYS A 95 -18.74 10.57 6.89
C LYS A 95 -17.81 10.78 8.08
N THR A 96 -17.35 12.00 8.24
CA THR A 96 -16.61 12.51 9.40
C THR A 96 -16.78 14.03 9.48
N ASP A 97 -16.61 14.60 10.65
CA ASP A 97 -16.51 16.04 10.89
C ASP A 97 -15.05 16.50 11.12
N LYS A 98 -14.09 15.58 11.07
CA LYS A 98 -12.66 15.82 11.38
C LYS A 98 -11.82 16.16 10.16
N CYS A 99 -12.35 15.90 8.96
CA CYS A 99 -11.66 16.15 7.69
C CYS A 99 -12.66 16.55 6.62
N ASP A 100 -12.20 17.32 5.63
CA ASP A 100 -13.02 17.69 4.50
C ASP A 100 -13.34 16.48 3.62
N GLN A 101 -14.54 16.51 3.02
CA GLN A 101 -14.92 15.57 1.99
C GLN A 101 -14.16 15.85 0.70
N VAL A 102 -13.91 14.82 -0.09
CA VAL A 102 -13.36 14.99 -1.44
C VAL A 102 -14.36 15.75 -2.31
N HIS A 103 -13.93 16.91 -2.80
CA HIS A 103 -14.71 17.73 -3.75
C HIS A 103 -14.26 17.51 -5.19
N PHE A 104 -12.99 17.22 -5.42
CA PHE A 104 -12.47 16.87 -6.73
C PHE A 104 -11.23 15.98 -6.64
N MET A 105 -10.99 15.25 -7.72
CA MET A 105 -9.72 14.57 -7.96
C MET A 105 -9.27 14.76 -9.41
N GLY A 106 -7.97 14.58 -9.66
CA GLY A 106 -7.45 14.44 -11.00
C GLY A 106 -7.54 13.00 -11.48
N ALA A 107 -8.08 12.77 -12.65
CA ALA A 107 -8.13 11.47 -13.30
C ALA A 107 -7.72 11.57 -14.77
N TYR A 108 -7.23 10.47 -15.35
CA TYR A 108 -6.97 10.42 -16.77
C TYR A 108 -8.23 9.99 -17.53
N ILE A 109 -8.73 10.90 -18.36
CA ILE A 109 -9.87 10.66 -19.25
C ILE A 109 -9.37 10.84 -20.69
N ASN A 110 -9.42 9.78 -21.49
CA ASN A 110 -8.89 9.77 -22.86
C ASN A 110 -7.44 10.32 -22.95
N ASP A 111 -6.57 9.84 -22.07
CA ASP A 111 -5.16 10.25 -21.98
C ASP A 111 -4.92 11.72 -21.55
N VAL A 112 -5.94 12.43 -21.13
CA VAL A 112 -5.85 13.81 -20.61
C VAL A 112 -6.05 13.81 -19.11
N TYR A 113 -5.09 14.35 -18.36
CA TYR A 113 -5.23 14.53 -16.92
C TYR A 113 -6.27 15.63 -16.64
N THR A 114 -7.43 15.22 -16.17
CA THR A 114 -8.64 16.04 -16.10
C THR A 114 -9.09 16.17 -14.65
N ARG A 115 -9.52 17.36 -14.26
CA ARG A 115 -10.17 17.61 -12.98
C ARG A 115 -11.61 17.08 -13.03
N VAL A 116 -11.93 16.17 -12.11
CA VAL A 116 -13.26 15.60 -11.94
C VAL A 116 -13.82 16.09 -10.61
N GLU A 117 -14.94 16.81 -10.66
CA GLU A 117 -15.66 17.30 -9.48
C GLU A 117 -16.62 16.22 -8.99
N ARG A 118 -16.92 16.23 -7.68
CA ARG A 118 -18.00 15.46 -7.07
C ARG A 118 -19.11 16.39 -6.63
N SER A 119 -20.32 16.10 -7.07
CA SER A 119 -21.52 16.85 -6.72
C SER A 119 -22.49 16.09 -5.80
N ALA A 120 -22.31 14.78 -5.68
CA ALA A 120 -23.17 13.94 -4.86
C ALA A 120 -23.07 14.26 -3.36
N ASP A 121 -24.21 14.27 -2.69
CA ASP A 121 -24.35 14.49 -1.24
C ASP A 121 -24.49 13.19 -0.41
N TRP A 122 -24.56 12.03 -1.10
CA TRP A 122 -24.66 10.74 -0.46
C TRP A 122 -23.30 10.22 0.03
N ASP A 123 -23.34 9.33 1.01
CA ASP A 123 -22.16 8.69 1.59
C ASP A 123 -21.56 7.67 0.62
N TYR A 124 -20.35 7.99 0.14
CA TYR A 124 -19.65 7.18 -0.85
C TYR A 124 -19.31 5.78 -0.32
N LEU A 125 -18.75 5.71 0.89
CA LEU A 125 -18.41 4.42 1.50
C LEU A 125 -19.66 3.56 1.73
N GLN A 126 -20.75 4.16 2.25
CA GLN A 126 -21.99 3.42 2.47
C GLN A 126 -22.58 2.88 1.15
N ALA A 127 -22.47 3.63 0.05
CA ALA A 127 -22.93 3.15 -1.26
C ALA A 127 -22.13 1.93 -1.73
N PHE A 128 -20.82 1.87 -1.47
CA PHE A 128 -20.01 0.69 -1.75
C PHE A 128 -20.34 -0.48 -0.83
N ILE A 129 -20.59 -0.26 0.45
CA ILE A 129 -21.01 -1.29 1.41
C ILE A 129 -22.32 -1.92 0.93
N ASP A 130 -23.33 -1.09 0.66
CA ASP A 130 -24.66 -1.56 0.23
C ASP A 130 -24.57 -2.37 -1.08
N ALA A 131 -23.85 -1.87 -2.07
CA ALA A 131 -23.72 -2.53 -3.37
C ALA A 131 -22.82 -3.79 -3.31
N GLY A 132 -21.76 -3.75 -2.53
CA GLY A 132 -20.86 -4.89 -2.34
C GLY A 132 -21.57 -6.06 -1.66
N HIS A 133 -22.25 -5.79 -0.54
CA HIS A 133 -23.03 -6.82 0.17
C HIS A 133 -24.18 -7.36 -0.68
N ALA A 134 -24.86 -6.51 -1.45
CA ALA A 134 -25.88 -6.97 -2.40
C ALA A 134 -25.31 -7.91 -3.49
N ALA A 135 -24.04 -7.75 -3.85
CA ALA A 135 -23.31 -8.63 -4.77
C ALA A 135 -22.65 -9.84 -4.08
N GLY A 136 -22.71 -9.95 -2.75
CA GLY A 136 -22.07 -11.03 -1.99
C GLY A 136 -20.56 -10.81 -1.72
N LEU A 137 -20.07 -9.60 -1.89
CA LEU A 137 -18.70 -9.22 -1.60
C LEU A 137 -18.56 -8.69 -0.17
N ARG A 138 -17.41 -8.90 0.46
CA ARG A 138 -17.00 -8.11 1.64
C ARG A 138 -16.41 -6.78 1.17
N VAL A 139 -16.63 -5.73 1.95
CA VAL A 139 -16.18 -4.37 1.62
C VAL A 139 -15.19 -3.85 2.66
N TYR A 140 -14.03 -3.50 2.20
CA TYR A 140 -12.95 -2.92 3.01
C TYR A 140 -12.71 -1.47 2.64
N ALA A 141 -12.46 -0.63 3.64
CA ALA A 141 -12.02 0.75 3.43
C ALA A 141 -10.49 0.78 3.25
N GLY A 142 -10.01 1.18 2.08
CA GLY A 142 -8.61 1.52 1.82
C GLY A 142 -8.30 2.92 2.34
N PHE A 143 -7.28 3.05 3.18
CA PHE A 143 -7.00 4.27 3.92
C PHE A 143 -5.53 4.68 3.83
N ASN A 144 -5.23 5.74 3.08
CA ASN A 144 -3.87 6.30 2.98
C ASN A 144 -3.50 7.04 4.27
N THR A 145 -2.73 6.39 5.13
CA THR A 145 -2.57 6.72 6.56
C THR A 145 -1.92 8.08 6.82
N PHE A 146 -0.72 8.33 6.27
CA PHE A 146 0.03 9.54 6.57
C PHE A 146 0.10 10.55 5.42
N CYS A 147 -0.71 10.38 4.38
CA CYS A 147 -0.89 11.39 3.36
C CYS A 147 -1.74 12.55 3.92
N GLY A 148 -1.30 13.78 3.76
CA GLY A 148 -1.98 14.96 4.28
C GLY A 148 -2.14 16.09 3.26
N GLY A 149 -1.64 15.91 2.04
CA GLY A 149 -1.78 16.84 0.93
C GLY A 149 -1.42 16.22 -0.40
N HIS A 150 -2.01 16.77 -1.46
CA HIS A 150 -1.66 16.46 -2.84
C HIS A 150 -1.57 17.74 -3.66
N GLN A 151 -0.52 17.86 -4.47
CA GLN A 151 -0.24 19.01 -5.33
C GLN A 151 -0.21 18.58 -6.79
N SER A 152 -1.01 19.22 -7.61
CA SER A 152 -1.03 18.97 -9.05
C SER A 152 -1.29 20.26 -9.85
N GLY A 153 -1.19 20.18 -11.17
CA GLY A 153 -1.58 21.27 -12.05
C GLY A 153 -3.08 21.61 -12.04
N LEU A 154 -3.91 20.75 -11.43
CA LEU A 154 -5.36 20.93 -11.31
C LEU A 154 -5.78 21.59 -9.98
N GLY A 155 -4.85 21.78 -9.06
CA GLY A 155 -5.08 22.35 -7.74
C GLY A 155 -4.44 21.51 -6.63
N ASN A 156 -4.54 22.03 -5.41
CA ASN A 156 -4.00 21.41 -4.22
C ASN A 156 -5.14 20.89 -3.33
N ASN A 157 -5.02 19.66 -2.87
CA ASN A 157 -5.95 19.02 -1.95
C ASN A 157 -5.27 18.72 -0.61
N GLY A 158 -6.06 18.54 0.44
CA GLY A 158 -5.63 18.07 1.73
C GLY A 158 -5.40 19.13 2.79
N VAL A 159 -5.44 18.68 4.02
CA VAL A 159 -5.37 19.53 5.21
C VAL A 159 -4.06 20.29 5.34
N LEU A 160 -2.94 19.76 4.83
CA LEU A 160 -1.63 20.46 4.85
C LEU A 160 -1.63 21.75 4.03
N PHE A 161 -2.51 21.88 3.03
CA PHE A 161 -2.66 23.12 2.26
C PHE A 161 -3.64 24.09 2.90
N ARG A 162 -4.67 23.61 3.60
CA ARG A 162 -5.76 24.44 4.13
C ARG A 162 -5.58 24.85 5.58
N ASN A 163 -4.91 24.03 6.40
CA ASN A 163 -4.77 24.24 7.83
C ASN A 163 -3.31 24.57 8.20
N ALA A 164 -3.05 25.80 8.63
CA ALA A 164 -1.70 26.28 8.96
C ALA A 164 -1.10 25.58 10.19
N GLU A 165 -1.92 25.15 11.15
CA GLU A 165 -1.48 24.40 12.34
C GLU A 165 -1.06 22.98 11.92
N MET A 166 -1.87 22.28 11.14
CA MET A 166 -1.51 20.94 10.65
C MET A 166 -0.29 20.97 9.73
N ARG A 167 -0.11 22.04 8.94
CA ARG A 167 1.07 22.22 8.07
C ARG A 167 2.39 22.21 8.83
N GLN A 168 2.41 22.60 10.09
CA GLN A 168 3.64 22.54 10.92
C GLN A 168 4.10 21.12 11.19
N HIS A 169 3.21 20.14 10.98
CA HIS A 169 3.49 18.72 11.13
C HIS A 169 3.74 18.00 9.80
N ALA A 170 3.91 18.75 8.70
CA ALA A 170 4.39 18.19 7.44
C ALA A 170 5.82 17.65 7.63
N THR A 171 6.10 16.52 6.97
CA THR A 171 7.43 15.89 7.10
C THR A 171 8.55 16.80 6.61
N VAL A 172 9.72 16.69 7.22
CA VAL A 172 10.95 17.41 6.83
C VAL A 172 11.86 16.44 6.10
N MET A 173 12.26 16.83 4.90
CA MET A 173 13.09 16.04 3.99
C MET A 173 14.57 16.38 4.15
N ASN A 174 15.43 15.38 4.22
CA ASN A 174 16.89 15.53 4.16
C ASN A 174 17.36 15.54 2.71
N THR A 175 17.26 16.69 2.05
CA THR A 175 17.62 16.86 0.65
C THR A 175 19.11 17.17 0.45
N GLU A 176 19.63 17.05 -0.77
CA GLU A 176 21.01 17.48 -1.10
C GLU A 176 21.31 18.94 -0.70
N SER A 177 20.29 19.79 -0.72
CA SER A 177 20.40 21.22 -0.39
C SER A 177 20.02 21.53 1.06
N GLY A 178 19.99 20.52 1.93
CA GLY A 178 19.69 20.63 3.37
C GLY A 178 18.27 20.22 3.73
N LEU A 179 17.90 20.44 4.98
CA LEU A 179 16.58 20.09 5.52
C LEU A 179 15.50 21.05 4.97
N LYS A 180 14.45 20.48 4.41
CA LYS A 180 13.32 21.24 3.84
C LYS A 180 12.00 20.59 4.19
N SER A 181 10.98 21.40 4.45
CA SER A 181 9.61 20.88 4.51
C SER A 181 9.24 20.22 3.18
N ILE A 182 8.50 19.11 3.23
CA ILE A 182 7.94 18.49 2.03
C ILE A 182 7.03 19.46 1.26
N MET A 183 6.51 20.47 1.93
CA MET A 183 5.71 21.53 1.30
C MET A 183 6.53 22.42 0.35
N ASP A 184 7.86 22.47 0.54
CA ASP A 184 8.80 23.31 -0.21
C ASP A 184 9.61 22.52 -1.25
N VAL A 185 9.39 21.21 -1.35
CA VAL A 185 10.03 20.36 -2.36
C VAL A 185 9.01 19.84 -3.37
N TRP A 186 9.49 19.46 -4.55
CA TRP A 186 8.64 18.82 -5.54
C TRP A 186 8.31 17.40 -5.10
N ALA A 187 7.06 17.19 -4.73
CA ALA A 187 6.45 15.91 -4.47
C ALA A 187 4.94 16.07 -4.69
N ASP A 188 4.33 15.19 -5.44
CA ASP A 188 2.87 15.27 -5.68
C ASP A 188 2.13 15.02 -4.36
N GLU A 189 2.48 13.96 -3.66
CA GLU A 189 1.95 13.65 -2.34
C GLU A 189 2.72 14.37 -1.24
N LYS A 190 2.00 14.99 -0.31
CA LYS A 190 2.56 15.63 0.88
C LYS A 190 2.23 14.78 2.10
N PHE A 191 3.25 14.36 2.82
CA PHE A 191 3.11 13.51 4.00
C PHE A 191 3.21 14.30 5.28
N PHE A 192 2.47 13.86 6.27
CA PHE A 192 2.68 14.19 7.67
C PHE A 192 3.95 13.53 8.22
N ASN A 193 4.44 14.07 9.32
CA ASN A 193 5.45 13.41 10.15
C ASN A 193 4.79 12.32 11.03
N PRO A 194 5.05 11.02 10.79
CA PRO A 194 4.45 9.94 11.58
C PRO A 194 4.89 9.90 13.05
N VAL A 195 5.99 10.57 13.39
CA VAL A 195 6.51 10.62 14.77
C VAL A 195 5.66 11.53 15.66
N HIS A 196 4.97 12.52 15.06
CA HIS A 196 4.29 13.56 15.82
C HIS A 196 2.95 13.09 16.38
N PRO A 197 2.70 13.22 17.72
CA PRO A 197 1.47 12.72 18.35
C PRO A 197 0.20 13.39 17.84
N THR A 198 0.24 14.69 17.48
CA THR A 198 -0.91 15.38 16.87
C THR A 198 -1.33 14.71 15.56
N VAL A 199 -0.37 14.30 14.73
CA VAL A 199 -0.63 13.58 13.49
C VAL A 199 -1.24 12.22 13.77
N GLN A 200 -0.64 11.45 14.69
CA GLN A 200 -1.17 10.14 15.06
C GLN A 200 -2.59 10.25 15.63
N ASN A 201 -2.86 11.24 16.50
CA ASN A 201 -4.21 11.46 17.04
C ASN A 201 -5.21 11.77 15.92
N TYR A 202 -4.88 12.69 15.02
CA TYR A 202 -5.73 13.02 13.88
C TYR A 202 -6.08 11.80 13.02
N VAL A 203 -5.11 10.93 12.76
CA VAL A 203 -5.34 9.70 11.98
C VAL A 203 -6.20 8.71 12.77
N ILE A 204 -5.95 8.55 14.08
CA ILE A 204 -6.76 7.68 14.96
C ILE A 204 -8.21 8.15 15.00
N ASP A 205 -8.45 9.46 15.14
CA ASP A 205 -9.80 10.03 15.18
C ASP A 205 -10.58 9.72 13.87
N LEU A 206 -9.92 9.70 12.72
CA LEU A 206 -10.52 9.27 11.45
C LEU A 206 -10.80 7.76 11.39
N LEU A 207 -9.92 6.94 11.98
CA LEU A 207 -10.13 5.50 12.07
C LEU A 207 -11.28 5.13 13.02
N GLU A 208 -11.53 5.94 14.06
CA GLU A 208 -12.71 5.79 14.93
C GLU A 208 -14.00 5.96 14.13
N ASP A 209 -14.08 6.99 13.29
CA ASP A 209 -15.26 7.22 12.44
C ASP A 209 -15.46 6.10 11.40
N LEU A 210 -14.37 5.56 10.82
CA LEU A 210 -14.46 4.38 9.96
C LEU A 210 -14.93 3.13 10.69
N ALA A 211 -14.40 2.87 11.87
CA ALA A 211 -14.78 1.71 12.68
C ALA A 211 -16.25 1.77 13.16
N ALA A 212 -16.86 2.95 13.15
CA ALA A 212 -18.27 3.15 13.49
C ALA A 212 -19.25 2.71 12.38
N TYR A 213 -18.78 2.45 11.16
CA TYR A 213 -19.60 1.84 10.10
C TYR A 213 -19.86 0.37 10.43
N LYS A 214 -21.11 0.06 10.86
CA LYS A 214 -21.46 -1.26 11.41
C LYS A 214 -21.30 -2.41 10.42
N ASP A 215 -21.54 -2.12 9.13
CA ASP A 215 -21.53 -3.12 8.07
C ASP A 215 -20.23 -3.09 7.25
N LEU A 216 -19.21 -2.35 7.71
CA LEU A 216 -17.88 -2.38 7.09
C LEU A 216 -17.14 -3.65 7.53
N ASP A 217 -16.65 -4.44 6.58
CA ASP A 217 -15.99 -5.72 6.87
C ASP A 217 -14.54 -5.56 7.30
N GLY A 218 -13.85 -4.48 6.86
CA GLY A 218 -12.47 -4.25 7.26
C GLY A 218 -11.93 -2.87 6.88
N ILE A 219 -10.75 -2.57 7.44
CA ILE A 219 -9.97 -1.37 7.15
C ILE A 219 -8.55 -1.82 6.75
N ILE A 220 -8.09 -1.40 5.58
CA ILE A 220 -6.73 -1.67 5.08
C ILE A 220 -5.94 -0.37 5.07
N LEU A 221 -4.93 -0.27 5.93
CA LEU A 221 -4.03 0.86 5.96
C LEU A 221 -3.02 0.78 4.81
N ASP A 222 -3.08 1.71 3.88
CA ASP A 222 -2.00 1.98 2.92
C ASP A 222 -1.19 3.19 3.39
N ARG A 223 0.05 3.31 2.93
CA ARG A 223 0.98 4.38 3.29
C ARG A 223 1.09 4.61 4.81
N GLY A 224 0.93 3.55 5.62
CA GLY A 224 1.26 3.52 7.04
C GLY A 224 2.77 3.54 7.24
N ARG A 225 3.44 4.56 6.73
CA ARG A 225 4.90 4.66 6.60
C ARG A 225 5.38 6.10 6.52
N PHE A 226 6.67 6.31 6.65
CA PHE A 226 7.31 7.58 6.27
C PHE A 226 7.22 7.80 4.75
N HIS A 227 7.32 9.05 4.31
CA HIS A 227 7.27 9.37 2.88
C HIS A 227 8.36 8.64 2.09
N SER A 228 9.60 8.73 2.55
CA SER A 228 10.76 8.13 1.89
C SER A 228 11.90 7.88 2.89
N PHE A 229 13.06 7.44 2.41
CA PHE A 229 14.25 7.31 3.25
C PHE A 229 14.73 8.68 3.77
N GLN A 230 14.55 9.73 2.99
CA GLN A 230 14.91 11.10 3.34
C GLN A 230 13.98 11.76 4.38
N SER A 231 13.06 11.04 5.02
CA SER A 231 12.09 11.59 5.98
C SER A 231 11.91 10.71 7.23
N ASP A 232 11.54 11.24 8.41
CA ASP A 232 11.37 12.65 8.75
C ASP A 232 12.59 13.15 9.51
N PHE A 233 13.08 14.33 9.19
CA PHE A 233 14.27 14.94 9.80
C PHE A 233 13.97 16.28 10.50
N SER A 234 12.73 16.46 11.00
CA SER A 234 12.35 17.60 11.82
C SER A 234 13.08 17.60 13.16
N GLU A 235 13.14 18.77 13.80
CA GLU A 235 13.70 18.92 15.16
C GLU A 235 12.91 18.07 16.19
N TYR A 236 11.59 17.94 15.99
CA TYR A 236 10.78 17.06 16.84
C TYR A 236 11.25 15.60 16.73
N THR A 237 11.41 15.10 15.52
CA THR A 237 11.87 13.72 15.27
C THR A 237 13.29 13.50 15.77
N ARG A 238 14.18 14.49 15.62
CA ARG A 238 15.52 14.45 16.21
C ARG A 238 15.46 14.24 17.71
N ASN A 239 14.67 15.05 18.42
CA ASN A 239 14.53 14.95 19.87
C ASN A 239 13.98 13.59 20.32
N GLU A 240 12.98 13.04 19.63
CA GLU A 240 12.44 11.72 19.93
C GLU A 240 13.45 10.60 19.63
N PHE A 241 14.22 10.73 18.56
CA PHE A 241 15.30 9.79 18.24
C PHE A 241 16.43 9.85 19.28
N GLU A 242 16.88 11.02 19.70
CA GLU A 242 17.90 11.20 20.75
C GLU A 242 17.44 10.60 22.08
N LYS A 243 16.17 10.78 22.46
CA LYS A 243 15.56 10.10 23.62
C LYS A 243 15.60 8.58 23.47
N TYR A 244 15.27 8.07 22.30
CA TYR A 244 15.25 6.64 22.00
C TYR A 244 16.62 5.99 22.15
N ILE A 245 17.69 6.63 21.64
CA ILE A 245 19.06 6.12 21.74
C ILE A 245 19.76 6.51 23.06
N GLY A 246 19.16 7.41 23.86
CA GLY A 246 19.75 7.92 25.12
C GLY A 246 20.99 8.76 24.93
N LYS A 247 21.17 9.41 23.79
CA LYS A 247 22.35 10.17 23.40
C LYS A 247 21.97 11.33 22.49
N SER A 248 22.77 12.42 22.53
CA SER A 248 22.67 13.48 21.52
C SER A 248 23.40 13.10 20.23
N VAL A 249 22.84 13.50 19.08
CA VAL A 249 23.45 13.35 17.76
C VAL A 249 24.19 14.64 17.43
N GLU A 250 25.52 14.58 17.40
CA GLU A 250 26.38 15.77 17.22
C GLU A 250 26.20 16.38 15.83
N ASN A 251 26.23 15.55 14.80
CA ASN A 251 26.11 16.01 13.40
C ASN A 251 24.78 15.53 12.82
N TRP A 252 23.68 16.21 13.17
CA TRP A 252 22.38 15.97 12.60
C TRP A 252 22.24 16.66 11.23
N PRO A 253 21.78 16.00 10.15
CA PRO A 253 21.35 14.59 10.09
C PRO A 253 22.46 13.60 9.65
N SER A 254 23.69 14.05 9.37
CA SER A 254 24.73 13.27 8.70
C SER A 254 25.22 12.04 9.50
N ASP A 255 25.18 12.09 10.85
CA ASP A 255 25.48 10.91 11.68
C ASP A 255 24.38 9.82 11.59
N VAL A 256 23.26 10.10 10.90
CA VAL A 256 22.09 9.24 10.74
C VAL A 256 21.90 8.83 9.29
N LEU A 257 21.82 9.80 8.37
CA LEU A 257 21.66 9.60 6.94
C LEU A 257 22.35 10.74 6.17
N PRO A 258 23.18 10.47 5.15
CA PRO A 258 23.76 11.51 4.31
C PRO A 258 22.69 12.34 3.59
N ALA A 259 23.00 13.61 3.33
CA ALA A 259 22.10 14.49 2.60
C ALA A 259 21.77 13.94 1.21
N GLY A 260 20.51 14.00 0.83
CA GLY A 260 20.02 13.51 -0.46
C GLY A 260 20.04 12.00 -0.67
N HIS A 261 20.40 11.20 0.35
CA HIS A 261 20.50 9.75 0.21
C HIS A 261 19.11 9.11 0.08
N GLU A 262 18.88 8.38 -1.02
CA GLU A 262 17.54 7.86 -1.37
C GLU A 262 17.40 6.35 -1.23
N HIS A 263 18.50 5.60 -1.44
CA HIS A 263 18.44 4.15 -1.60
C HIS A 263 19.60 3.45 -0.90
N TYR A 264 19.36 2.19 -0.49
CA TYR A 264 20.34 1.27 0.08
C TYR A 264 21.01 1.75 1.39
N VAL A 265 21.90 0.91 1.90
CA VAL A 265 22.73 1.27 3.05
C VAL A 265 23.83 2.21 2.61
N PRO A 266 23.99 3.39 3.25
CA PRO A 266 25.06 4.32 2.88
C PRO A 266 26.46 3.74 3.09
N VAL A 267 27.42 4.12 2.23
CA VAL A 267 28.81 3.74 2.36
C VAL A 267 29.68 4.99 2.32
N PRO A 268 30.39 5.31 3.42
CA PRO A 268 30.43 4.61 4.71
C PRO A 268 29.10 4.71 5.46
N LYS A 269 28.78 3.66 6.25
CA LYS A 269 27.57 3.66 7.08
C LYS A 269 27.67 4.71 8.19
N PRO A 270 26.67 5.60 8.33
CA PRO A 270 26.65 6.60 9.40
C PRO A 270 26.60 5.97 10.80
N LYS A 271 27.06 6.72 11.79
CA LYS A 271 27.25 6.26 13.17
C LYS A 271 25.99 5.70 13.81
N TYR A 272 24.83 6.29 13.54
CA TYR A 272 23.54 5.93 14.13
C TYR A 272 22.53 5.41 13.09
N PHE A 273 23.01 4.94 11.93
CA PHE A 273 22.15 4.47 10.85
C PHE A 273 21.25 3.28 11.26
N MET A 274 21.82 2.30 11.95
CA MET A 274 21.08 1.11 12.37
C MET A 274 19.98 1.46 13.38
N GLU A 275 20.30 2.29 14.37
CA GLU A 275 19.35 2.78 15.38
C GLU A 275 18.25 3.66 14.75
N TRP A 276 18.59 4.37 13.67
CA TRP A 276 17.60 5.17 12.92
C TRP A 276 16.57 4.29 12.20
N VAL A 277 17.03 3.25 11.52
CA VAL A 277 16.14 2.26 10.89
C VAL A 277 15.25 1.59 11.95
N GLU A 278 15.83 1.21 13.07
CA GLU A 278 15.14 0.61 14.22
C GLU A 278 14.09 1.56 14.82
N PHE A 279 14.44 2.83 15.05
CA PHE A 279 13.53 3.84 15.59
C PHE A 279 12.31 4.06 14.69
N ARG A 280 12.53 4.15 13.39
CA ARG A 280 11.42 4.34 12.42
C ARG A 280 10.48 3.14 12.42
N ALA A 281 11.01 1.92 12.49
CA ALA A 281 10.21 0.71 12.62
C ALA A 281 9.36 0.73 13.90
N LYS A 282 9.96 1.15 15.03
CA LYS A 282 9.23 1.32 16.30
C LYS A 282 8.06 2.29 16.17
N VAL A 283 8.28 3.45 15.55
CA VAL A 283 7.22 4.47 15.39
C VAL A 283 6.00 3.90 14.66
N ILE A 284 6.23 3.17 13.57
CA ILE A 284 5.13 2.57 12.81
C ILE A 284 4.50 1.39 13.56
N HIS A 285 5.30 0.53 14.19
CA HIS A 285 4.79 -0.57 15.03
C HIS A 285 3.86 -0.06 16.14
N ASP A 286 4.31 0.97 16.90
CA ASP A 286 3.51 1.51 18.01
C ASP A 286 2.22 2.18 17.51
N PHE A 287 2.28 2.84 16.36
CA PHE A 287 1.08 3.38 15.70
C PHE A 287 0.12 2.26 15.28
N MET A 288 0.60 1.18 14.64
CA MET A 288 -0.25 0.05 14.24
C MET A 288 -0.92 -0.61 15.45
N THR A 289 -0.18 -0.80 16.54
CA THR A 289 -0.71 -1.33 17.80
C THR A 289 -1.86 -0.46 18.32
N ARG A 290 -1.66 0.86 18.35
CA ARG A 290 -2.67 1.82 18.81
C ARG A 290 -3.88 1.83 17.88
N ALA A 291 -3.67 1.90 16.57
CA ALA A 291 -4.73 1.93 15.57
C ALA A 291 -5.62 0.67 15.66
N ARG A 292 -4.99 -0.52 15.70
CA ARG A 292 -5.71 -1.77 15.90
C ARG A 292 -6.52 -1.77 17.19
N GLY A 293 -5.90 -1.37 18.29
CA GLY A 293 -6.58 -1.30 19.60
C GLY A 293 -7.81 -0.42 19.57
N THR A 294 -7.72 0.76 18.95
CA THR A 294 -8.85 1.69 18.78
C THR A 294 -9.96 1.10 17.91
N VAL A 295 -9.61 0.60 16.73
CA VAL A 295 -10.57 0.01 15.77
C VAL A 295 -11.32 -1.16 16.41
N LYS A 296 -10.61 -2.10 17.03
CA LYS A 296 -11.18 -3.28 17.67
C LYS A 296 -12.00 -2.96 18.93
N ALA A 297 -11.73 -1.86 19.60
CA ALA A 297 -12.54 -1.43 20.75
C ALA A 297 -13.93 -0.90 20.32
N ILE A 298 -14.04 -0.34 19.11
CA ILE A 298 -15.30 0.17 18.55
C ILE A 298 -16.07 -0.96 17.85
N ASN A 299 -15.39 -1.72 17.00
CA ASN A 299 -15.96 -2.84 16.26
C ASN A 299 -15.01 -4.04 16.33
N PRO A 300 -15.23 -5.00 17.25
CA PRO A 300 -14.34 -6.16 17.41
C PRO A 300 -14.35 -7.12 16.20
N ASP A 301 -15.40 -7.10 15.39
CA ASP A 301 -15.58 -8.01 14.26
C ASP A 301 -14.98 -7.50 12.96
N ILE A 302 -14.65 -6.19 12.86
CA ILE A 302 -14.04 -5.60 11.66
C ILE A 302 -12.60 -6.08 11.48
N ASP A 303 -12.21 -6.50 10.29
CA ASP A 303 -10.83 -6.85 9.99
C ASP A 303 -9.94 -5.60 9.98
N PHE A 304 -8.81 -5.66 10.69
CA PHE A 304 -7.78 -4.62 10.63
C PHE A 304 -6.58 -5.13 9.85
N GLY A 305 -6.24 -4.45 8.76
CA GLY A 305 -5.19 -4.87 7.86
C GLY A 305 -4.29 -3.76 7.36
N ALA A 306 -3.25 -4.16 6.63
CA ALA A 306 -2.34 -3.24 5.98
C ALA A 306 -1.94 -3.74 4.59
N TYR A 307 -1.74 -2.79 3.65
CA TYR A 307 -1.05 -3.02 2.40
C TYR A 307 0.43 -2.65 2.56
N VAL A 308 1.31 -3.53 2.09
CA VAL A 308 2.76 -3.31 2.08
C VAL A 308 3.40 -3.84 0.79
N GLY A 309 4.52 -3.24 0.39
CA GLY A 309 5.29 -3.75 -0.76
C GLY A 309 6.04 -5.04 -0.44
N GLY A 310 6.02 -6.00 -1.37
CA GLY A 310 6.70 -7.29 -1.22
C GLY A 310 8.22 -7.22 -1.13
N TRP A 311 8.81 -6.10 -1.56
CA TRP A 311 10.27 -5.83 -1.57
C TRP A 311 10.81 -5.48 -0.17
N TYR A 312 10.78 -6.44 0.74
CA TYR A 312 11.18 -6.26 2.14
C TYR A 312 12.59 -5.73 2.31
N GLU A 313 13.53 -6.23 1.49
CA GLU A 313 14.94 -5.84 1.52
C GLU A 313 15.17 -4.34 1.32
N GLN A 314 14.24 -3.65 0.68
CA GLN A 314 14.28 -2.19 0.45
C GLN A 314 13.21 -1.43 1.24
N TYR A 315 12.18 -2.12 1.76
CA TYR A 315 11.02 -1.48 2.37
C TYR A 315 11.35 -0.77 3.69
N TYR A 316 12.41 -1.22 4.39
CA TYR A 316 12.93 -0.54 5.59
C TYR A 316 13.24 0.94 5.34
N ALA A 317 13.59 1.32 4.10
CA ALA A 317 13.84 2.71 3.72
C ALA A 317 12.61 3.63 3.90
N THR A 318 11.40 3.07 3.97
CA THR A 318 10.18 3.81 4.29
C THR A 318 9.75 3.69 5.76
N GLY A 319 10.48 2.94 6.58
CA GLY A 319 10.32 2.82 8.03
C GLY A 319 9.71 1.51 8.53
N PRO A 320 8.61 0.97 7.97
CA PRO A 320 7.92 -0.18 8.54
C PRO A 320 8.74 -1.47 8.56
N ASN A 321 8.60 -2.26 9.63
CA ASN A 321 8.90 -3.67 9.65
C ASN A 321 7.59 -4.47 9.55
N TRP A 322 7.21 -4.91 8.36
CA TRP A 322 5.96 -5.61 8.14
C TRP A 322 6.04 -7.14 8.35
N ALA A 323 7.21 -7.64 8.78
CA ALA A 323 7.38 -9.04 9.11
C ALA A 323 6.77 -9.40 10.48
N SER A 324 6.74 -10.69 10.81
CA SER A 324 6.50 -11.16 12.18
C SER A 324 7.64 -10.71 13.10
N PRO A 325 7.37 -10.39 14.38
CA PRO A 325 8.42 -10.12 15.35
C PRO A 325 9.35 -11.35 15.60
N ASP A 326 8.92 -12.54 15.21
CA ASP A 326 9.72 -13.77 15.26
C ASP A 326 10.64 -13.96 14.04
N TYR A 327 10.52 -13.13 13.01
CA TYR A 327 11.38 -13.22 11.84
C TYR A 327 12.78 -12.67 12.12
N ALA A 328 13.81 -13.49 11.90
CA ALA A 328 15.21 -13.18 12.20
C ALA A 328 15.83 -12.19 11.19
N ALA A 329 15.25 -11.00 11.05
CA ALA A 329 15.68 -9.99 10.08
C ALA A 329 17.17 -9.60 10.26
N SER A 330 17.67 -9.50 11.48
CA SER A 330 19.08 -9.19 11.76
C SER A 330 20.07 -10.24 11.28
N TYR A 331 19.61 -11.49 11.13
CA TYR A 331 20.44 -12.57 10.57
C TYR A 331 20.52 -12.47 9.04
N TYR A 332 19.39 -12.19 8.37
CA TYR A 332 19.33 -12.12 6.91
C TYR A 332 19.81 -10.78 6.36
N TYR A 333 19.64 -9.69 7.13
CA TYR A 333 19.94 -8.32 6.71
C TYR A 333 20.81 -7.57 7.75
N PRO A 334 22.01 -8.08 8.06
CA PRO A 334 22.86 -7.55 9.14
C PRO A 334 23.36 -6.11 8.87
N ASP A 335 23.26 -5.64 7.63
CA ASP A 335 23.72 -4.30 7.26
C ASP A 335 22.78 -3.18 7.73
N TRP A 336 21.48 -3.48 7.95
CA TRP A 336 20.51 -2.48 8.35
C TRP A 336 19.55 -2.94 9.46
N ALA A 337 19.34 -4.25 9.67
CA ALA A 337 18.47 -4.75 10.73
C ALA A 337 19.26 -5.10 12.00
N THR A 338 18.75 -4.68 13.16
CA THR A 338 19.25 -5.08 14.49
C THR A 338 18.35 -6.15 15.10
N LYS A 339 18.80 -6.79 16.18
CA LYS A 339 17.95 -7.72 16.93
C LYS A 339 16.73 -7.01 17.53
N LYS A 340 16.85 -5.75 17.85
CA LYS A 340 15.74 -4.94 18.37
C LYS A 340 14.76 -4.50 17.26
N TYR A 341 15.24 -4.30 16.03
CA TYR A 341 14.38 -4.06 14.86
C TYR A 341 13.36 -5.21 14.66
N GLU A 342 13.76 -6.46 14.89
CA GLU A 342 12.86 -7.61 14.75
C GLU A 342 11.63 -7.48 15.64
N SER A 343 11.78 -7.03 16.90
CA SER A 343 10.67 -6.86 17.84
C SER A 343 9.65 -5.78 17.43
N TYR A 344 9.95 -5.00 16.41
CA TYR A 344 9.04 -4.00 15.83
C TYR A 344 8.35 -4.51 14.56
N GLY A 345 8.40 -5.81 14.29
CA GLY A 345 7.53 -6.46 13.33
C GLY A 345 6.06 -6.34 13.75
N PHE A 346 5.14 -6.11 12.81
CA PHE A 346 3.73 -5.91 13.14
C PHE A 346 2.76 -6.88 12.44
N ALA A 347 3.27 -7.91 11.75
CA ALA A 347 2.39 -8.89 11.08
C ALA A 347 1.43 -9.59 12.05
N ASP A 348 1.82 -9.79 13.29
CA ASP A 348 1.01 -10.39 14.36
C ASP A 348 -0.16 -9.52 14.82
N GLN A 349 -0.20 -8.26 14.41
CA GLN A 349 -1.25 -7.30 14.73
C GLN A 349 -2.32 -7.17 13.63
N LEU A 350 -2.18 -7.89 12.54
CA LEU A 350 -3.05 -7.78 11.39
C LEU A 350 -3.99 -8.99 11.27
N ASP A 351 -5.25 -8.74 10.92
CA ASP A 351 -6.20 -9.78 10.52
C ASP A 351 -6.04 -10.08 9.02
N VAL A 352 -5.63 -9.09 8.22
CA VAL A 352 -5.32 -9.22 6.78
C VAL A 352 -4.08 -8.42 6.44
N GLN A 353 -3.09 -9.08 5.84
CA GLN A 353 -1.90 -8.42 5.28
C GLN A 353 -1.85 -8.59 3.77
N ILE A 354 -1.84 -7.47 3.04
CA ILE A 354 -1.79 -7.46 1.59
C ILE A 354 -0.38 -7.14 1.13
N ILE A 355 0.17 -8.03 0.30
CA ILE A 355 1.51 -7.91 -0.26
C ILE A 355 1.43 -7.50 -1.73
N GLY A 356 1.95 -6.33 -2.04
CA GLY A 356 2.16 -5.90 -3.42
C GLY A 356 3.27 -6.72 -4.09
N ALA A 357 2.89 -7.73 -4.85
CA ALA A 357 3.81 -8.55 -5.63
C ALA A 357 4.07 -7.89 -7.01
N TYR A 358 4.59 -6.65 -7.00
CA TYR A 358 4.66 -5.76 -8.16
C TYR A 358 5.86 -6.08 -9.05
N ALA A 359 5.88 -7.29 -9.59
CA ALA A 359 6.81 -7.71 -10.65
C ALA A 359 6.19 -7.48 -12.04
N GLY A 360 7.03 -7.41 -13.06
CA GLY A 360 6.59 -7.23 -14.44
C GLY A 360 5.83 -8.45 -14.99
N TYR A 361 5.08 -8.26 -16.08
CA TYR A 361 4.27 -9.30 -16.73
C TYR A 361 5.06 -10.53 -17.19
N THR A 362 6.38 -10.44 -17.34
CA THR A 362 7.27 -11.57 -17.66
C THR A 362 7.90 -12.21 -16.43
N SER A 363 7.72 -11.63 -15.24
CA SER A 363 8.36 -12.06 -13.99
C SER A 363 7.33 -12.65 -13.02
N ILE A 364 6.54 -13.62 -13.49
CA ILE A 364 5.43 -14.19 -12.72
C ILE A 364 5.93 -15.27 -11.77
N TYR A 365 6.66 -16.26 -12.30
CA TYR A 365 7.16 -17.41 -11.54
C TYR A 365 8.63 -17.24 -11.17
N GLY A 366 9.00 -17.69 -9.98
CA GLY A 366 10.37 -17.68 -9.48
C GLY A 366 10.45 -17.77 -7.96
N GLY A 367 11.67 -17.96 -7.44
CA GLY A 367 11.90 -18.13 -6.00
C GLY A 367 12.48 -16.91 -5.28
N THR A 368 12.78 -15.83 -6.00
CA THR A 368 13.41 -14.61 -5.46
C THR A 368 12.43 -13.44 -5.47
N GLU A 369 12.72 -12.39 -4.72
CA GLU A 369 12.07 -11.09 -4.89
C GLU A 369 12.15 -10.66 -6.37
N TRP A 370 11.22 -9.78 -6.80
CA TRP A 370 11.03 -9.32 -8.18
C TRP A 370 10.45 -10.38 -9.15
N THR A 371 9.91 -11.49 -8.60
CA THR A 371 8.91 -12.32 -9.26
C THR A 371 7.65 -12.34 -8.40
N MET A 372 6.46 -12.43 -9.00
CA MET A 372 5.19 -12.39 -8.25
C MET A 372 5.11 -13.55 -7.25
N GLN A 373 5.44 -14.77 -7.68
CA GLN A 373 5.51 -15.95 -6.83
C GLN A 373 6.55 -15.78 -5.73
N GLY A 374 7.74 -15.26 -6.07
CA GLY A 374 8.83 -15.09 -5.11
C GLY A 374 8.51 -14.07 -4.03
N PHE A 375 7.89 -12.95 -4.37
CA PHE A 375 7.39 -11.99 -3.38
C PHE A 375 6.44 -12.64 -2.38
N CYS A 376 5.45 -13.39 -2.86
CA CYS A 376 4.47 -14.08 -2.03
C CYS A 376 5.11 -15.15 -1.13
N ARG A 377 5.99 -15.99 -1.70
CA ARG A 377 6.71 -17.02 -0.94
C ARG A 377 7.57 -16.43 0.18
N LEU A 378 8.36 -15.41 -0.14
CA LEU A 378 9.22 -14.75 0.83
C LEU A 378 8.42 -13.97 1.88
N ALA A 379 7.27 -13.41 1.50
CA ALA A 379 6.36 -12.80 2.46
C ALA A 379 5.82 -13.83 3.45
N LYS A 380 5.41 -15.01 2.99
CA LYS A 380 4.95 -16.11 3.86
C LYS A 380 6.01 -16.55 4.87
N GLU A 381 7.29 -16.60 4.45
CA GLU A 381 8.40 -16.89 5.36
C GLU A 381 8.57 -15.79 6.42
N LYS A 382 8.49 -14.53 6.01
CA LYS A 382 8.66 -13.37 6.90
C LYS A 382 7.50 -13.18 7.88
N THR A 383 6.28 -13.57 7.50
CA THR A 383 5.08 -13.45 8.34
C THR A 383 4.74 -14.74 9.08
N LYS A 384 5.63 -15.74 9.05
CA LYS A 384 5.39 -17.02 9.71
C LYS A 384 5.03 -16.84 11.18
N GLY A 385 3.94 -17.47 11.60
CA GLY A 385 3.42 -17.37 12.97
C GLY A 385 2.45 -16.23 13.20
N ALA A 386 2.30 -15.28 12.28
CA ALA A 386 1.25 -14.27 12.34
C ALA A 386 -0.13 -14.92 12.13
N PRO A 387 -1.17 -14.46 12.86
CA PRO A 387 -2.50 -15.08 12.84
C PRO A 387 -3.35 -14.70 11.64
N GLY A 388 -3.04 -13.57 10.99
CA GLY A 388 -3.85 -13.00 9.92
C GLY A 388 -3.66 -13.67 8.56
N LEU A 389 -4.59 -13.37 7.65
CA LEU A 389 -4.51 -13.82 6.27
C LEU A 389 -3.41 -13.07 5.51
N LEU A 390 -2.58 -13.79 4.79
CA LEU A 390 -1.61 -13.24 3.86
C LEU A 390 -2.16 -13.30 2.43
N ILE A 391 -2.35 -12.14 1.82
CA ILE A 391 -2.93 -11.99 0.49
C ILE A 391 -1.88 -11.34 -0.42
N GLY A 392 -1.59 -11.92 -1.58
CA GLY A 392 -0.58 -11.38 -2.48
C GLY A 392 -1.08 -11.18 -3.91
N GLY A 393 -0.55 -10.17 -4.60
CA GLY A 393 -0.92 -9.95 -5.98
C GLY A 393 -0.29 -8.74 -6.66
N PRO A 394 -0.45 -8.65 -8.00
CA PRO A 394 0.22 -7.68 -8.84
C PRO A 394 -0.48 -6.32 -8.91
N ASP A 395 0.27 -5.34 -9.40
CA ASP A 395 -0.25 -4.14 -10.04
C ASP A 395 -0.28 -4.37 -11.56
N VAL A 396 -1.48 -4.60 -12.10
CA VAL A 396 -1.67 -4.89 -13.53
C VAL A 396 -1.68 -3.64 -14.42
N GLY A 397 -1.59 -2.46 -13.82
CA GLY A 397 -1.53 -1.17 -14.51
C GLY A 397 -0.13 -0.76 -14.92
N ASN A 398 0.88 -1.20 -14.18
CA ASN A 398 2.28 -0.81 -14.41
C ASN A 398 3.05 -1.73 -15.38
N TRP A 399 2.41 -2.76 -15.91
CA TRP A 399 3.10 -3.75 -16.75
C TRP A 399 3.59 -3.24 -18.10
N ASN A 400 2.95 -2.22 -18.64
CA ASN A 400 3.29 -1.66 -19.95
C ASN A 400 3.82 -0.22 -19.89
N PHE A 401 4.42 0.18 -18.75
CA PHE A 401 4.92 1.55 -18.61
C PHE A 401 6.03 1.89 -19.63
N ASP A 402 6.77 0.91 -20.13
CA ASP A 402 7.81 1.06 -21.14
C ASP A 402 7.31 0.83 -22.58
N GLY A 403 6.02 0.54 -22.77
CA GLY A 403 5.37 0.35 -24.05
C GLY A 403 5.73 -0.95 -24.78
N LYS A 404 6.34 -1.94 -24.09
CA LYS A 404 6.79 -3.19 -24.71
C LYS A 404 5.81 -4.35 -24.59
N ALA A 405 4.95 -4.35 -23.57
CA ALA A 405 3.94 -5.39 -23.40
C ALA A 405 2.88 -5.29 -24.49
N THR A 406 2.55 -6.42 -25.10
CA THR A 406 1.33 -6.52 -25.89
C THR A 406 0.14 -6.81 -25.00
N VAL A 407 -1.07 -6.44 -25.42
CA VAL A 407 -2.27 -6.72 -24.67
C VAL A 407 -2.46 -8.22 -24.41
N ASP A 408 -2.11 -9.08 -25.37
CA ASP A 408 -2.19 -10.55 -25.22
C ASP A 408 -1.24 -11.07 -24.13
N GLN A 409 -0.05 -10.47 -24.02
CA GLN A 409 0.90 -10.79 -22.94
C GLN A 409 0.35 -10.35 -21.57
N GLU A 410 -0.23 -9.15 -21.48
CA GLU A 410 -0.84 -8.67 -20.24
C GLU A 410 -2.03 -9.55 -19.82
N VAL A 411 -2.92 -9.90 -20.76
CA VAL A 411 -4.08 -10.79 -20.52
C VAL A 411 -3.62 -12.17 -20.02
N THR A 412 -2.59 -12.75 -20.64
CA THR A 412 -2.00 -14.02 -20.22
C THR A 412 -1.40 -13.89 -18.80
N ALA A 413 -0.67 -12.81 -18.53
CA ALA A 413 -0.05 -12.55 -17.24
C ALA A 413 -1.09 -12.40 -16.11
N VAL A 414 -2.24 -11.77 -16.38
CA VAL A 414 -3.35 -11.70 -15.40
C VAL A 414 -3.78 -13.10 -14.98
N THR A 415 -4.06 -14.01 -15.91
CA THR A 415 -4.46 -15.39 -15.59
C THR A 415 -3.38 -16.11 -14.77
N GLN A 416 -2.11 -16.00 -15.16
CA GLN A 416 -1.00 -16.69 -14.51
C GLN A 416 -0.67 -16.13 -13.11
N SER A 417 -0.84 -14.84 -12.91
CA SER A 417 -0.55 -14.17 -11.63
C SER A 417 -1.44 -14.70 -10.50
N VAL A 418 -2.68 -15.09 -10.81
CA VAL A 418 -3.60 -15.64 -9.81
C VAL A 418 -3.01 -16.88 -9.15
N ALA A 419 -2.66 -17.90 -9.96
CA ALA A 419 -2.07 -19.12 -9.43
C ALA A 419 -0.70 -18.86 -8.78
N ALA A 420 0.14 -18.02 -9.37
CA ALA A 420 1.47 -17.71 -8.86
C ALA A 420 1.43 -17.10 -7.43
N CYS A 421 0.47 -16.23 -7.17
CA CYS A 421 0.34 -15.57 -5.86
C CYS A 421 -0.49 -16.42 -4.88
N ALA A 422 -1.66 -16.90 -5.28
CA ALA A 422 -2.58 -17.61 -4.40
C ALA A 422 -2.03 -18.97 -3.90
N ASN A 423 -1.08 -19.58 -4.60
CA ASN A 423 -0.45 -20.82 -4.15
C ASN A 423 0.53 -20.62 -3.00
N GLU A 424 1.14 -19.45 -2.94
CA GLU A 424 2.07 -19.11 -1.88
C GLU A 424 1.38 -18.40 -0.70
N CYS A 425 0.24 -17.74 -0.96
CA CYS A 425 -0.54 -16.98 0.03
C CYS A 425 -1.89 -17.65 0.33
N ASP A 426 -2.63 -17.07 1.28
CA ASP A 426 -3.99 -17.50 1.63
C ASP A 426 -5.03 -17.02 0.63
N GLY A 427 -4.65 -16.12 -0.28
CA GLY A 427 -5.51 -15.59 -1.32
C GLY A 427 -4.77 -14.78 -2.37
N TYR A 428 -5.56 -14.16 -3.24
CA TYR A 428 -5.10 -13.32 -4.35
C TYR A 428 -5.52 -11.87 -4.18
N PHE A 429 -4.70 -10.96 -4.66
CA PHE A 429 -4.96 -9.52 -4.72
C PHE A 429 -4.72 -8.98 -6.12
N LEU A 430 -5.56 -8.05 -6.58
CA LEU A 430 -5.36 -7.35 -7.84
C LEU A 430 -5.46 -5.82 -7.63
N PHE A 431 -4.42 -5.11 -8.00
CA PHE A 431 -4.43 -3.66 -8.14
C PHE A 431 -4.42 -3.32 -9.64
N ASP A 432 -5.44 -2.65 -10.23
CA ASP A 432 -6.71 -2.28 -9.62
C ASP A 432 -7.86 -2.42 -10.65
N LEU A 433 -9.07 -2.14 -10.23
CA LEU A 433 -10.29 -2.34 -11.01
C LEU A 433 -10.32 -1.60 -12.35
N ILE A 434 -9.77 -0.38 -12.43
CA ILE A 434 -9.80 0.41 -13.68
C ILE A 434 -9.12 -0.33 -14.83
N HIS A 435 -8.06 -1.11 -14.57
CA HIS A 435 -7.31 -1.82 -15.60
C HIS A 435 -8.08 -3.01 -16.21
N LEU A 436 -9.06 -3.55 -15.46
CA LEU A 436 -10.00 -4.53 -16.01
C LEU A 436 -11.07 -3.84 -16.88
N LYS A 437 -11.42 -2.59 -16.56
CA LYS A 437 -12.40 -1.80 -17.34
C LYS A 437 -11.79 -1.26 -18.63
N LEU A 438 -10.52 -0.83 -18.59
CA LEU A 438 -9.80 -0.33 -19.77
C LEU A 438 -9.46 -1.40 -20.80
N GLU A 439 -9.26 -2.66 -20.36
CA GLU A 439 -9.06 -3.80 -21.26
C GLU A 439 -10.02 -4.95 -20.86
N PRO A 440 -11.19 -5.01 -21.50
CA PRO A 440 -12.25 -5.96 -21.12
C PRO A 440 -11.87 -7.43 -21.12
N ARG A 441 -10.86 -7.86 -21.90
CA ARG A 441 -10.38 -9.25 -21.92
C ARG A 441 -9.70 -9.67 -20.60
N LYS A 442 -9.22 -8.68 -19.81
CA LYS A 442 -8.66 -8.96 -18.49
C LYS A 442 -9.71 -9.49 -17.50
N TRP A 443 -11.00 -9.18 -17.68
CA TRP A 443 -12.08 -9.77 -16.89
C TRP A 443 -12.18 -11.29 -17.05
N ASP A 444 -12.17 -11.77 -18.29
CA ASP A 444 -12.21 -13.21 -18.57
C ASP A 444 -10.93 -13.90 -18.10
N ALA A 445 -9.79 -13.22 -18.23
CA ALA A 445 -8.50 -13.71 -17.79
C ALA A 445 -8.43 -13.90 -16.26
N VAL A 446 -8.89 -12.92 -15.48
CA VAL A 446 -8.91 -13.04 -14.01
C VAL A 446 -9.93 -14.07 -13.55
N LYS A 447 -11.11 -14.13 -14.18
CA LYS A 447 -12.13 -15.16 -13.91
C LYS A 447 -11.59 -16.57 -14.15
N ALA A 448 -10.89 -16.78 -15.27
CA ALA A 448 -10.24 -18.04 -15.58
C ALA A 448 -9.15 -18.40 -14.55
N GLY A 449 -8.36 -17.42 -14.11
CA GLY A 449 -7.35 -17.62 -13.07
C GLY A 449 -7.96 -18.00 -11.72
N ILE A 450 -8.96 -17.25 -11.24
CA ILE A 450 -9.64 -17.51 -9.97
C ILE A 450 -10.34 -18.86 -9.95
N SER A 451 -10.95 -19.27 -11.07
CA SER A 451 -11.60 -20.60 -11.18
C SER A 451 -10.63 -21.78 -11.06
N GLN A 452 -9.31 -21.55 -11.20
CA GLN A 452 -8.30 -22.61 -11.09
C GLN A 452 -7.80 -22.79 -9.64
N ILE A 453 -8.03 -21.83 -8.75
CA ILE A 453 -7.56 -21.88 -7.38
C ILE A 453 -8.66 -22.19 -6.35
N ASN A 454 -9.92 -22.15 -6.77
CA ASN A 454 -11.14 -22.47 -6.03
C ASN A 454 -11.82 -23.69 -6.66
#